data_fe73300bf52e6d0093c59ff195df0639
#
_entry.id   fe73300bf52e6d0093c59ff195df0639
#
_cell.length_a   1.000
_cell.length_b   1.000
_cell.length_c   1.000
_cell.angle_alpha   90.00
_cell.angle_beta   90.00
_cell.angle_gamma   90.00
#
_symmetry.space_group_name_H-M   'P 1'
#
loop_
_entity.id
_entity.type
_entity.pdbx_description
1 polymer ?
#
loop_
_entity_poly.entity_id
_entity_poly.type
_entity_poly.pdbx_seq_one_letter_code
_entity_poly.pdbx_strand_id
1 'polypeptide(L)'
;LNGGPQFKFDEAVSFQVMCDTQAEVDYYWNALTAGGQEGPCGWLKDKFGLSWQVVPSAIPKMMTEPDAKKSARVMNAFMTMKKLDIAAIERAYAGGAA
;
A
#
# COMPACT_ATOMS: atom_id res chain seq x y z
N LEU A 1 -26.78 -6.69 -7.17
CA LEU A 1 -26.71 -5.58 -6.34
C LEU A 1 -26.42 -4.26 -7.03
N ASN A 2 -25.73 -4.31 -8.07
CA ASN A 2 -25.36 -3.12 -8.80
C ASN A 2 -26.26 -2.92 -9.99
N GLY A 3 -26.07 -1.80 -10.66
CA GLY A 3 -26.84 -1.44 -11.82
C GLY A 3 -26.43 -2.10 -13.12
N GLY A 4 -25.66 -3.15 -13.08
CA GLY A 4 -25.21 -3.84 -14.29
C GLY A 4 -23.93 -3.27 -14.85
N PRO A 5 -23.61 -3.52 -16.12
CA PRO A 5 -22.28 -3.24 -16.66
C PRO A 5 -21.97 -1.77 -16.93
N GLN A 6 -22.93 -0.88 -16.84
CA GLN A 6 -22.64 0.54 -17.09
C GLN A 6 -21.92 1.21 -15.93
N PHE A 7 -21.83 0.57 -14.77
CA PHE A 7 -21.09 1.10 -13.62
C PHE A 7 -19.90 0.22 -13.32
N LYS A 8 -18.77 0.85 -13.06
CA LYS A 8 -17.52 0.16 -12.76
C LYS A 8 -16.98 0.64 -11.42
N PHE A 9 -16.20 -0.22 -10.76
CA PHE A 9 -15.42 0.20 -9.62
C PHE A 9 -14.32 1.15 -10.08
N ASP A 10 -13.99 2.12 -9.24
CA ASP A 10 -12.87 3.01 -9.46
C ASP A 10 -12.18 3.32 -8.14
N GLU A 11 -11.14 4.15 -8.19
CA GLU A 11 -10.31 4.46 -7.04
C GLU A 11 -10.98 5.38 -6.02
N ALA A 12 -12.17 5.86 -6.29
CA ALA A 12 -12.91 6.67 -5.32
C ALA A 12 -13.29 5.86 -4.08
N VAL A 13 -13.35 4.54 -4.21
CA VAL A 13 -13.62 3.62 -3.10
C VAL A 13 -12.53 2.55 -3.09
N SER A 14 -11.97 2.29 -1.92
CA SER A 14 -11.00 1.22 -1.75
C SER A 14 -11.16 0.60 -0.36
N PHE A 15 -10.76 -0.67 -0.26
CA PHE A 15 -10.62 -1.33 1.03
C PHE A 15 -9.16 -1.35 1.44
N GLN A 16 -8.90 -1.30 2.74
CA GLN A 16 -7.55 -1.40 3.26
C GLN A 16 -7.36 -2.71 4.01
N VAL A 17 -6.21 -3.33 3.80
CA VAL A 17 -5.75 -4.46 4.61
C VAL A 17 -4.54 -3.96 5.38
N MET A 18 -4.67 -3.93 6.71
CA MET A 18 -3.57 -3.51 7.58
C MET A 18 -2.77 -4.74 7.96
N CYS A 19 -1.47 -4.70 7.72
CA CYS A 19 -0.58 -5.85 7.93
C CYS A 19 0.48 -5.52 8.96
N ASP A 20 0.74 -6.46 9.86
CA ASP A 20 1.76 -6.28 10.91
C ASP A 20 3.13 -6.78 10.47
N THR A 21 3.19 -7.68 9.50
CA THR A 21 4.44 -8.30 9.05
C THR A 21 4.56 -8.26 7.53
N GLN A 22 5.79 -8.39 7.06
CA GLN A 22 6.04 -8.49 5.61
C GLN A 22 5.38 -9.73 5.03
N ALA A 23 5.35 -10.83 5.77
CA ALA A 23 4.70 -12.05 5.30
C ALA A 23 3.22 -11.81 5.00
N GLU A 24 2.55 -11.04 5.85
CA GLU A 24 1.15 -10.68 5.62
C GLU A 24 1.00 -9.77 4.40
N VAL A 25 1.88 -8.78 4.25
CA VAL A 25 1.87 -7.91 3.07
C VAL A 25 2.00 -8.76 1.81
N ASP A 26 2.97 -9.66 1.79
CA ASP A 26 3.21 -10.52 0.62
C ASP A 26 2.01 -11.41 0.33
N TYR A 27 1.43 -12.00 1.37
CA TYR A 27 0.30 -12.89 1.24
C TYR A 27 -0.91 -12.18 0.60
N TYR A 28 -1.31 -11.05 1.19
CA TYR A 28 -2.49 -10.34 0.69
C TYR A 28 -2.22 -9.70 -0.67
N TRP A 29 -1.01 -9.19 -0.89
CA TRP A 29 -0.65 -8.63 -2.18
C TRP A 29 -0.77 -9.67 -3.28
N ASN A 30 -0.19 -10.84 -3.07
CA ASN A 30 -0.22 -11.90 -4.07
C ASN A 30 -1.63 -12.42 -4.31
N ALA A 31 -2.39 -12.62 -3.23
CA ALA A 31 -3.75 -13.14 -3.34
C ALA A 31 -4.68 -12.14 -4.05
N LEU A 32 -4.57 -10.86 -3.74
CA LEU A 32 -5.48 -9.85 -4.28
C LEU A 32 -5.11 -9.41 -5.69
N THR A 33 -3.81 -9.43 -6.04
CA THR A 33 -3.39 -9.07 -7.41
C THR A 33 -3.57 -10.21 -8.40
N ALA A 34 -3.84 -11.42 -7.95
CA ALA A 34 -4.04 -12.56 -8.85
C ALA A 34 -5.22 -12.29 -9.79
N GLY A 35 -4.95 -12.18 -11.08
CA GLY A 35 -5.95 -11.83 -12.08
C GLY A 35 -6.30 -10.35 -12.13
N GLY A 36 -5.65 -9.54 -11.30
CA GLY A 36 -5.86 -8.10 -11.24
C GLY A 36 -4.63 -7.33 -11.69
N GLN A 37 -4.40 -6.19 -11.07
CA GLN A 37 -3.30 -5.30 -11.45
C GLN A 37 -2.62 -4.74 -10.21
N GLU A 38 -1.29 -4.67 -10.26
CA GLU A 38 -0.52 -3.94 -9.26
C GLU A 38 -0.59 -2.45 -9.52
N GLY A 39 -0.67 -1.68 -8.46
CA GLY A 39 -0.62 -0.22 -8.52
C GLY A 39 0.52 0.32 -7.67
N PRO A 40 0.65 1.64 -7.59
CA PRO A 40 1.71 2.28 -6.80
C PRO A 40 1.34 2.37 -5.33
N CYS A 41 2.36 2.46 -4.47
CA CYS A 41 2.19 2.83 -3.06
C CYS A 41 1.27 1.90 -2.27
N GLY A 42 1.31 0.61 -2.56
CA GLY A 42 0.48 -0.36 -1.86
C GLY A 42 -0.92 -0.51 -2.41
N TRP A 43 -1.27 0.24 -3.46
CA TRP A 43 -2.55 0.11 -4.13
C TRP A 43 -2.53 -1.04 -5.12
N LEU A 44 -3.69 -1.66 -5.32
CA LEU A 44 -3.89 -2.67 -6.35
C LEU A 44 -5.36 -2.67 -6.76
N LYS A 45 -5.64 -3.31 -7.88
CA LYS A 45 -7.01 -3.67 -8.27
C LYS A 45 -7.10 -5.19 -8.32
N ASP A 46 -8.16 -5.74 -7.75
CA ASP A 46 -8.37 -7.17 -7.83
C ASP A 46 -8.96 -7.55 -9.19
N LYS A 47 -9.20 -8.85 -9.37
CA LYS A 47 -9.71 -9.35 -10.65
C LYS A 47 -11.09 -8.81 -11.03
N PHE A 48 -11.80 -8.22 -10.07
CA PHE A 48 -13.10 -7.60 -10.31
C PHE A 48 -13.01 -6.09 -10.52
N GLY A 49 -11.80 -5.53 -10.46
CA GLY A 49 -11.59 -4.09 -10.61
C GLY A 49 -11.76 -3.29 -9.33
N LEU A 50 -12.00 -3.95 -8.20
CA LEU A 50 -12.11 -3.27 -6.92
C LEU A 50 -10.73 -2.89 -6.42
N SER A 51 -10.60 -1.64 -5.95
CA SER A 51 -9.32 -1.13 -5.45
C SER A 51 -9.09 -1.53 -4.00
N TRP A 52 -7.85 -1.89 -3.71
CA TRP A 52 -7.39 -2.28 -2.38
C TRP A 52 -6.08 -1.57 -2.07
N GLN A 53 -5.84 -1.37 -0.80
CA GLN A 53 -4.55 -0.89 -0.29
C GLN A 53 -4.05 -1.92 0.72
N VAL A 54 -2.87 -2.47 0.49
CA VAL A 54 -2.21 -3.41 1.42
C VAL A 54 -1.13 -2.61 2.13
N VAL A 55 -1.36 -2.29 3.40
CA VAL A 55 -0.59 -1.28 4.12
C VAL A 55 -0.02 -1.86 5.41
N PRO A 56 1.29 -1.75 5.63
CA PRO A 56 1.87 -2.07 6.93
C PRO A 56 1.30 -1.16 8.03
N SER A 57 0.96 -1.74 9.17
CA SER A 57 0.32 -1.01 10.26
C SER A 57 1.22 0.09 10.84
N ALA A 58 2.53 0.00 10.65
CA ALA A 58 3.46 1.02 11.11
C ALA A 58 3.44 2.30 10.26
N ILE A 59 2.92 2.23 9.03
CA ILE A 59 2.97 3.37 8.10
C ILE A 59 2.24 4.60 8.65
N PRO A 60 1.00 4.49 9.17
CA PRO A 60 0.32 5.68 9.70
C PRO A 60 1.12 6.40 10.78
N LYS A 61 1.78 5.66 11.66
CA LYS A 61 2.62 6.25 12.70
C LYS A 61 3.81 6.99 12.12
N MET A 62 4.45 6.41 11.11
CA MET A 62 5.59 7.03 10.44
C MET A 62 5.19 8.29 9.69
N MET A 63 3.99 8.30 9.12
CA MET A 63 3.48 9.47 8.38
C MET A 63 3.10 10.63 9.28
N THR A 64 2.80 10.36 10.56
CA THR A 64 2.46 11.40 11.52
C THR A 64 3.66 11.80 12.38
N GLU A 65 4.87 11.38 12.00
CA GLU A 65 6.10 11.73 12.70
C GLU A 65 6.29 13.23 12.72
N PRO A 66 6.50 13.84 13.92
CA PRO A 66 6.72 15.30 14.01
C PRO A 66 7.99 15.78 13.30
N ASP A 67 9.01 14.92 13.19
CA ASP A 67 10.23 15.28 12.46
C ASP A 67 9.95 15.21 10.97
N ALA A 68 9.88 16.38 10.33
CA ALA A 68 9.58 16.48 8.91
C ALA A 68 10.59 15.75 8.02
N LYS A 69 11.84 15.67 8.45
CA LYS A 69 12.87 14.95 7.67
C LYS A 69 12.60 13.46 7.66
N LYS A 70 12.19 12.90 8.79
CA LYS A 70 11.86 11.48 8.89
C LYS A 70 10.63 11.15 8.05
N SER A 71 9.58 11.93 8.16
CA SER A 71 8.37 11.69 7.38
C SER A 71 8.62 11.85 5.89
N ALA A 72 9.45 12.80 5.49
CA ALA A 72 9.82 12.98 4.09
C ALA A 72 10.58 11.79 3.53
N ARG A 73 11.51 11.21 4.32
CA ARG A 73 12.24 10.03 3.89
C ARG A 73 11.31 8.83 3.70
N VAL A 74 10.37 8.64 4.62
CA VAL A 74 9.38 7.57 4.52
C VAL A 74 8.52 7.76 3.28
N MET A 75 8.04 8.98 3.07
CA MET A 75 7.22 9.30 1.90
C MET A 75 7.96 9.03 0.61
N ASN A 76 9.22 9.45 0.52
CA ASN A 76 10.02 9.23 -0.69
C ASN A 76 10.22 7.75 -0.98
N ALA A 77 10.49 6.94 0.05
CA ALA A 77 10.65 5.49 -0.12
C ALA A 77 9.32 4.85 -0.55
N PHE A 78 8.24 5.21 0.12
CA PHE A 78 6.91 4.71 -0.12
C PHE A 78 6.45 4.97 -1.56
N MET A 79 6.73 6.17 -2.08
CA MET A 79 6.25 6.57 -3.40
C MET A 79 6.93 5.85 -4.56
N THR A 80 8.05 5.18 -4.31
CA THR A 80 8.75 4.43 -5.35
C THR A 80 8.34 2.97 -5.42
N MET A 81 7.47 2.53 -4.50
CA MET A 81 7.11 1.11 -4.36
C MET A 81 5.77 0.81 -5.00
N LYS A 82 5.58 -0.44 -5.39
CA LYS A 82 4.26 -1.02 -5.64
C LYS A 82 3.85 -1.79 -4.39
N LYS A 83 4.27 -3.05 -4.25
CA LYS A 83 4.14 -3.76 -2.98
C LYS A 83 5.05 -3.10 -1.96
N LEU A 84 4.53 -2.80 -0.78
CA LEU A 84 5.31 -2.10 0.23
C LEU A 84 6.31 -3.06 0.91
N ASP A 85 7.53 -2.57 1.07
CA ASP A 85 8.63 -3.29 1.71
C ASP A 85 8.88 -2.65 3.06
N ILE A 86 8.48 -3.33 4.13
CA ILE A 86 8.55 -2.80 5.49
C ILE A 86 10.00 -2.49 5.86
N ALA A 87 10.93 -3.39 5.56
CA ALA A 87 12.33 -3.20 5.92
C ALA A 87 12.93 -1.95 5.25
N ALA A 88 12.62 -1.74 3.98
CA ALA A 88 13.10 -0.56 3.27
C ALA A 88 12.51 0.73 3.83
N ILE A 89 11.24 0.69 4.19
CA ILE A 89 10.57 1.86 4.78
C ILE A 89 11.16 2.16 6.16
N GLU A 90 11.41 1.14 6.97
CA GLU A 90 12.03 1.32 8.28
C GLU A 90 13.44 1.89 8.17
N ARG A 91 14.22 1.44 7.19
CA ARG A 91 15.55 2.01 6.94
C ARG A 91 15.46 3.49 6.58
N ALA A 92 14.50 3.85 5.74
CA ALA A 92 14.30 5.25 5.37
C ALA A 92 13.89 6.08 6.58
N TYR A 93 13.02 5.54 7.42
CA TYR A 93 12.58 6.21 8.65
C TYR A 93 13.76 6.45 9.59
N ALA A 94 14.61 5.46 9.75
CA ALA A 94 15.79 5.55 10.63
C ALA A 94 16.89 6.48 10.07
N GLY A 95 16.74 6.94 8.83
CA GLY A 95 17.76 7.78 8.20
C GLY A 95 18.89 6.98 7.58
N GLY A 96 18.71 5.67 7.44
CA GLY A 96 19.70 4.84 6.75
C GLY A 96 19.75 5.19 5.29
N ALA A 97 20.93 5.51 4.79
CA ALA A 97 21.11 5.74 3.37
C ALA A 97 20.80 4.45 2.63
N ALA A 98 20.13 4.59 1.57
CA ALA A 98 19.82 3.45 0.74
C ALA A 98 21.09 2.75 0.27
#